data_19d599c7a97d9d8ae9f68d546e7aa8cc
#
_entry.id   19d599c7a97d9d8ae9f68d546e7aa8cc
#
_cell.length_a   1.000
_cell.length_b   1.000
_cell.length_c   1.000
_cell.angle_alpha   90.00
_cell.angle_beta   90.00
_cell.angle_gamma   90.00
#
_symmetry.space_group_name_H-M   'P 1'
#
loop_
_entity.id
_entity.type
_entity.pdbx_description
1 polymer ?
#
loop_
_entity_poly.entity_id
_entity_poly.type
_entity_poly.pdbx_seq_one_letter_code
_entity_poly.pdbx_strand_id
1 'polypeptide(L)' 'MIYGTEDDSAHYNPQQCYFWTKMSADQGFSYAIYCLGVCYQNGIGTIKDLRKARECYQRAAEQGVDNAKNALDELK' A
#
# COMPACT_ATOMS: atom_id res chain seq x y z
N MET A 1 -17.18 -19.98 19.55
CA MET A 1 -16.75 -19.67 19.36
C MET A 1 -16.67 -18.78 19.03
N ILE A 2 -16.58 -18.32 18.81
CA ILE A 2 -16.41 -17.52 18.59
C ILE A 2 -15.91 -16.88 18.06
N TYR A 3 -15.82 -16.71 18.01
CA TYR A 3 -14.86 -16.16 17.48
C TYR A 3 -15.11 -15.50 16.29
N GLY A 4 -16.11 -15.38 15.66
CA GLY A 4 -16.36 -14.78 14.41
C GLY A 4 -16.09 -13.30 14.39
N THR A 5 -16.57 -12.62 15.37
CA THR A 5 -16.37 -11.16 15.40
C THR A 5 -14.95 -10.78 15.65
N GLU A 6 -14.31 -11.56 16.48
CA GLU A 6 -12.92 -11.28 16.72
C GLU A 6 -12.09 -11.52 15.50
N ASP A 7 -12.52 -12.47 14.70
CA ASP A 7 -11.81 -12.76 13.47
C ASP A 7 -11.83 -11.59 12.52
N ASP A 8 -12.93 -10.86 12.49
CA ASP A 8 -12.99 -9.70 11.62
C ASP A 8 -11.93 -8.69 11.97
N SER A 9 -11.75 -8.44 13.25
CA SER A 9 -10.70 -7.54 13.66
C SER A 9 -9.33 -8.08 13.35
N ALA A 10 -9.18 -9.39 13.54
CA ALA A 10 -7.90 -10.02 13.29
C ALA A 10 -7.55 -10.01 11.82
N HIS A 11 -8.56 -10.09 10.97
CA HIS A 11 -8.29 -10.12 9.54
C HIS A 11 -7.70 -8.82 9.04
N TYR A 12 -8.12 -7.70 9.60
CA TYR A 12 -7.53 -6.45 9.21
C TYR A 12 -6.41 -6.12 10.18
N ASN A 13 -5.20 -6.39 9.75
CA ASN A 13 -4.01 -6.08 10.52
C ASN A 13 -3.14 -5.18 9.64
N PRO A 14 -3.06 -3.88 9.95
CA PRO A 14 -2.30 -2.96 9.10
C PRO A 14 -0.85 -3.37 8.93
N GLN A 15 -0.23 -3.89 9.98
CA GLN A 15 1.16 -4.29 9.88
C GLN A 15 1.34 -5.47 8.94
N GLN A 16 0.42 -6.42 9.00
CA GLN A 16 0.46 -7.55 8.09
C GLN A 16 0.20 -7.12 6.67
N CYS A 17 -0.75 -6.21 6.49
CA CYS A 17 -1.06 -5.67 5.18
C CYS A 17 0.17 -5.02 4.57
N TYR A 18 0.85 -4.17 5.33
CA TYR A 18 2.05 -3.52 4.87
C TYR A 18 3.13 -4.54 4.51
N PHE A 19 3.31 -5.53 5.37
CA PHE A 19 4.34 -6.54 5.18
C PHE A 19 4.14 -7.32 3.87
N TRP A 20 2.92 -7.83 3.68
CA TRP A 20 2.63 -8.59 2.46
C TRP A 20 2.73 -7.71 1.22
N THR A 21 2.25 -6.49 1.31
CA THR A 21 2.31 -5.56 0.20
C THR A 21 3.77 -5.26 -0.17
N LYS A 22 4.59 -5.05 0.85
CA LYS A 22 5.99 -4.77 0.62
C LYS A 22 6.69 -5.95 -0.05
N MET A 23 6.38 -7.16 0.41
CA MET A 23 6.97 -8.35 -0.20
C MET A 23 6.58 -8.47 -1.67
N SER A 24 5.33 -8.23 -1.98
CA SER A 24 4.87 -8.30 -3.36
C SER A 24 5.50 -7.20 -4.20
N ALA A 25 5.60 -6.00 -3.64
CA ALA A 25 6.22 -4.89 -4.34
C ALA A 25 7.69 -5.17 -4.63
N ASP A 26 8.38 -5.80 -3.69
CA ASP A 26 9.79 -6.13 -3.88
C ASP A 26 9.97 -7.12 -5.03
N GLN A 27 8.95 -7.90 -5.33
CA GLN A 27 9.00 -8.81 -6.46
C GLN A 27 8.67 -8.13 -7.78
N GLY A 28 8.35 -6.86 -7.74
CA GLY A 28 8.13 -6.10 -8.96
C GLY A 28 6.69 -6.06 -9.43
N PHE A 29 5.75 -6.56 -8.63
CA PHE A 29 4.35 -6.48 -9.03
C PHE A 29 3.89 -5.02 -8.96
N SER A 30 3.56 -4.46 -10.11
CA SER A 30 3.30 -3.02 -10.18
C SER A 30 2.11 -2.58 -9.34
N TYR A 31 1.05 -3.37 -9.32
CA TYR A 31 -0.09 -2.98 -8.49
C TYR A 31 0.27 -3.01 -7.01
N ALA A 32 1.14 -3.94 -6.61
CA ALA A 32 1.60 -3.99 -5.23
C ALA A 32 2.43 -2.76 -4.88
N ILE A 33 3.21 -2.27 -5.84
CA ILE A 33 3.98 -1.05 -5.64
C ILE A 33 3.02 0.13 -5.39
N TYR A 34 1.93 0.19 -6.14
CA TYR A 34 0.92 1.20 -5.90
C TYR A 34 0.33 1.06 -4.49
N CYS A 35 -0.02 -0.17 -4.09
CA CYS A 35 -0.57 -0.41 -2.77
C CYS A 35 0.40 -0.01 -1.67
N LEU A 36 1.69 -0.27 -1.89
CA LEU A 36 2.71 0.15 -0.93
C LEU A 36 2.70 1.66 -0.78
N GLY A 37 2.53 2.38 -1.89
CA GLY A 37 2.41 3.82 -1.84
C GLY A 37 1.22 4.25 -0.98
N VAL A 38 0.10 3.55 -1.10
CA VAL A 38 -1.07 3.85 -0.27
C VAL A 38 -0.75 3.64 1.20
N CYS A 39 0.00 2.59 1.52
CA CYS A 39 0.39 2.33 2.90
C CYS A 39 1.21 3.50 3.45
N TYR A 40 2.16 4.00 2.68
CA TYR A 40 2.96 5.13 3.12
C TYR A 40 2.14 6.41 3.21
N GLN A 41 1.24 6.61 2.28
CA GLN A 41 0.44 7.82 2.28
C GLN A 41 -0.47 7.91 3.50
N ASN A 42 -1.02 6.80 3.92
CA ASN A 42 -1.98 6.76 5.01
C ASN A 42 -1.42 6.22 6.33
N GLY A 43 -0.17 5.81 6.33
CA GLY A 43 0.42 5.24 7.52
C GLY A 43 -0.16 3.90 7.89
N ILE A 44 -0.43 3.06 6.91
CA ILE A 44 -1.01 1.74 7.16
C ILE A 44 0.11 0.77 7.43
N GLY A 45 0.25 0.39 8.70
CA GLY A 45 1.27 -0.56 9.11
C GLY A 45 2.68 -0.01 9.09
N THR A 46 2.85 1.27 8.79
CA THR A 46 4.14 1.90 8.75
C THR A 46 3.95 3.39 9.05
N ILE A 47 5.04 4.08 9.23
CA ILE A 47 4.99 5.52 9.48
C ILE A 47 4.58 6.21 8.18
N LYS A 48 3.66 7.16 8.30
CA LYS A 48 3.24 7.95 7.14
C LYS A 48 4.44 8.67 6.56
N ASP A 49 4.63 8.54 5.25
CA ASP A 49 5.77 9.15 4.58
C ASP A 49 5.36 9.45 3.14
N LEU A 50 5.03 10.72 2.90
CA LEU A 50 4.55 11.10 1.57
C LEU A 50 5.63 11.03 0.52
N ARG A 51 6.88 11.20 0.89
CA ARG A 51 7.98 11.07 -0.06
C ARG A 51 8.05 9.66 -0.60
N LYS A 52 8.01 8.67 0.28
CA LYS A 52 8.06 7.29 -0.14
C LYS A 52 6.80 6.91 -0.93
N ALA A 53 5.66 7.46 -0.51
CA ALA A 53 4.42 7.20 -1.25
C ALA A 53 4.56 7.69 -2.68
N ARG A 54 5.12 8.88 -2.86
CA ARG A 54 5.29 9.43 -4.20
C ARG A 54 6.22 8.56 -5.04
N GLU A 55 7.30 8.10 -4.45
CA GLU A 55 8.22 7.23 -5.18
C GLU A 55 7.53 5.94 -5.63
N CYS A 56 6.74 5.35 -4.75
CA CYS A 56 6.02 4.15 -5.09
C CYS A 56 5.02 4.42 -6.22
N TYR A 57 4.28 5.50 -6.12
CA TYR A 57 3.32 5.84 -7.15
C TYR A 57 4.01 6.09 -8.49
N GLN A 58 5.17 6.75 -8.45
CA GLN A 58 5.91 6.99 -9.69
C GLN A 58 6.30 5.68 -10.36
N ARG A 59 6.85 4.77 -9.58
CA ARG A 59 7.26 3.49 -10.13
C ARG A 59 6.09 2.71 -10.70
N ALA A 60 4.98 2.70 -9.96
CA ALA A 60 3.81 1.98 -10.41
C ALA A 60 3.23 2.63 -11.68
N ALA A 61 3.21 3.95 -11.72
CA ALA A 61 2.69 4.66 -12.88
C ALA A 61 3.55 4.39 -14.11
N GLU A 62 4.85 4.30 -13.93
CA GLU A 62 5.74 3.98 -15.04
C GLU A 62 5.47 2.58 -15.59
N GLN A 63 4.93 1.71 -14.76
CA GLN A 63 4.58 0.37 -15.19
C GLN A 63 3.14 0.25 -15.67
N GLY A 64 2.43 1.37 -15.76
CA GLY A 64 1.11 1.37 -16.34
C GLY A 64 -0.06 1.35 -15.38
N VAL A 65 0.19 1.56 -14.10
CA VAL A 65 -0.89 1.58 -13.11
C VAL A 65 -1.53 2.97 -13.10
N ASP A 66 -2.71 3.07 -13.71
CA ASP A 66 -3.38 4.36 -13.82
C ASP A 66 -3.74 4.94 -12.47
N ASN A 67 -4.13 4.08 -11.53
CA ASN A 67 -4.45 4.56 -10.19
C ASN A 67 -3.26 5.28 -9.55
N ALA A 68 -2.06 4.83 -9.86
CA ALA A 68 -0.85 5.48 -9.33
C ALA A 68 -0.68 6.87 -9.92
N LYS A 69 -1.00 7.03 -11.19
CA LYS A 69 -0.93 8.36 -11.81
C LYS A 69 -1.89 9.33 -11.13
N ASN A 70 -3.11 8.86 -10.87
CA ASN A 70 -4.10 9.68 -10.19
C ASN A 70 -3.63 10.04 -8.79
N ALA A 71 -3.03 9.08 -8.10
CA ALA A 71 -2.54 9.33 -6.75
C ALA A 71 -1.41 10.36 -6.74
N LEU A 72 -0.54 10.31 -7.75
CA LEU A 72 0.52 11.30 -7.87
C LEU A 72 -0.04 12.70 -8.02
N ASP A 73 -1.09 12.82 -8.84
CA ASP A 73 -1.71 14.14 -9.04
C ASP A 73 -2.28 14.66 -7.73
N GLU A 74 -2.82 13.78 -6.91
CA GLU A 74 -3.39 14.20 -5.64
C GLU A 74 -2.33 14.61 -4.63
N LEU A 75 -1.12 14.10 -4.78
CA LEU A 75 -0.03 14.43 -3.85
C LEU A 75 0.69 15.73 -4.18
N LYS A 76 0.35 16.35 -5.26
CA LYS A 76 1.00 17.61 -5.66
C LYS A 76 0.63 18.80 -4.75
#